data_913073bb00b1501d9db310c9f9cb078d
#
_entry.id   913073bb00b1501d9db310c9f9cb078d
#
_cell.length_a   1.000
_cell.length_b   1.000
_cell.length_c   1.000
_cell.angle_alpha   90.00
_cell.angle_beta   90.00
_cell.angle_gamma   90.00
#
_symmetry.space_group_name_H-M   'P 1'
#
loop_
_entity.id
_entity.type
_entity.pdbx_description
1 polymer ?
#
loop_
_entity_poly.entity_id
_entity_poly.type
_entity_poly.pdbx_seq_one_letter_code
_entity_poly.pdbx_strand_id
1 'polypeptide(L)'
;ILLKANPRLISFHSSWGVAMKSEHDFFKPVRLEVLDGEVKEMHDEKPIYDGHLSNETYKQRIEEAWENYATDSSISEYDYLVFHLPYAYHGRRIISSLLEKNLKTSGHLEQIYRENGIDINTPDTRKQFAKSDYYKKWVKKHVSGGEVYSSDIGNLYTASIFLSLMSTLKNNIVSHGQSVLFFAYGSGSKAKVFSGTIESGMSQVITRWNLDEFFDDRRSISFSTYIDLRGKKVSKPIAPKKLVVQLSSGVTATNRYERGYSIRA
;
A
#
# COMPACT_ATOMS: atom_id res chain seq x y z
N ILE A 1 10.28 8.97 -4.73
CA ILE A 1 10.91 7.73 -5.27
C ILE A 1 11.85 8.11 -6.36
N LEU A 2 13.08 7.60 -6.30
CA LEU A 2 14.09 7.79 -7.31
C LEU A 2 14.23 6.52 -8.18
N LEU A 3 13.98 6.66 -9.47
CA LEU A 3 14.20 5.60 -10.45
C LEU A 3 15.59 5.77 -11.09
N LYS A 4 16.32 4.66 -11.23
CA LYS A 4 17.67 4.60 -11.82
C LYS A 4 17.81 3.38 -12.70
N ALA A 5 18.66 3.46 -13.74
CA ALA A 5 19.01 2.32 -14.58
C ALA A 5 19.75 1.22 -13.78
N ASN A 6 20.57 1.61 -12.80
CA ASN A 6 21.29 0.70 -11.89
C ASN A 6 20.76 0.91 -10.46
N PRO A 7 19.65 0.28 -10.07
CA PRO A 7 19.04 0.45 -8.75
C PRO A 7 19.89 -0.22 -7.67
N ARG A 8 19.87 0.34 -6.44
CA ARG A 8 20.56 -0.24 -5.30
C ARG A 8 19.63 -0.99 -4.37
N LEU A 9 18.32 -0.70 -4.42
CA LEU A 9 17.34 -1.25 -3.49
C LEU A 9 16.61 -2.44 -4.09
N ILE A 10 15.98 -2.24 -5.25
CA ILE A 10 15.18 -3.23 -5.95
C ILE A 10 15.19 -2.94 -7.45
N SER A 11 15.33 -3.97 -8.26
CA SER A 11 15.10 -3.93 -9.71
C SER A 11 13.73 -4.49 -10.02
N PHE A 12 12.97 -3.80 -10.87
CA PHE A 12 11.67 -4.28 -11.34
C PHE A 12 11.81 -5.12 -12.58
N HIS A 13 11.03 -6.20 -12.64
CA HIS A 13 10.92 -7.01 -13.84
C HIS A 13 10.01 -6.34 -14.88
N SER A 14 10.17 -6.70 -16.14
CA SER A 14 9.44 -6.09 -17.26
C SER A 14 7.99 -6.56 -17.42
N SER A 15 7.62 -7.68 -16.78
CA SER A 15 6.26 -8.23 -16.84
C SER A 15 5.34 -7.52 -15.87
N TRP A 16 4.13 -7.18 -16.34
CA TRP A 16 3.12 -6.47 -15.57
C TRP A 16 1.74 -7.01 -15.90
N GLY A 17 1.00 -7.39 -14.87
CA GLY A 17 -0.43 -7.67 -14.97
C GLY A 17 -1.24 -6.44 -14.64
N VAL A 18 -2.23 -6.10 -15.46
CA VAL A 18 -3.07 -4.91 -15.28
C VAL A 18 -4.52 -5.29 -15.44
N ALA A 19 -5.36 -4.84 -14.51
CA ALA A 19 -6.81 -4.90 -14.63
C ALA A 19 -7.41 -3.53 -14.33
N MET A 20 -8.44 -3.14 -15.10
CA MET A 20 -9.08 -1.84 -14.97
C MET A 20 -10.55 -1.94 -15.36
N LYS A 21 -11.40 -1.32 -14.55
CA LYS A 21 -12.83 -1.18 -14.83
C LYS A 21 -13.33 0.09 -14.16
N SER A 22 -14.25 0.81 -14.80
CA SER A 22 -14.86 1.99 -14.18
C SER A 22 -15.80 1.58 -13.06
N GLU A 23 -15.48 2.01 -11.83
CA GLU A 23 -16.25 1.73 -10.61
C GLU A 23 -16.26 2.97 -9.71
N HIS A 24 -17.39 3.20 -9.05
CA HIS A 24 -17.54 4.33 -8.12
C HIS A 24 -17.38 3.87 -6.66
N ASP A 25 -16.33 3.11 -6.38
CA ASP A 25 -16.02 2.54 -5.07
C ASP A 25 -15.53 3.58 -4.05
N PHE A 26 -14.79 4.58 -4.53
CA PHE A 26 -14.26 5.70 -3.75
C PHE A 26 -13.98 6.87 -4.69
N PHE A 27 -14.56 8.02 -4.43
CA PHE A 27 -14.32 9.20 -5.23
C PHE A 27 -14.52 10.50 -4.44
N LYS A 28 -13.87 11.57 -4.87
CA LYS A 28 -14.14 12.93 -4.38
C LYS A 28 -15.07 13.60 -5.37
N PRO A 29 -16.28 14.01 -4.96
CA PRO A 29 -17.17 14.77 -5.82
C PRO A 29 -16.51 16.05 -6.32
N VAL A 30 -16.72 16.35 -7.58
CA VAL A 30 -16.29 17.60 -8.21
C VAL A 30 -17.52 18.42 -8.52
N ARG A 31 -17.51 19.69 -8.14
CA ARG A 31 -18.50 20.68 -8.55
C ARG A 31 -17.82 21.78 -9.33
N LEU A 32 -18.53 22.33 -10.28
CA LEU A 32 -18.07 23.50 -11.03
C LEU A 32 -18.60 24.75 -10.35
N GLU A 33 -17.73 25.67 -10.01
CA GLU A 33 -18.10 26.99 -9.46
C GLU A 33 -17.58 28.09 -10.38
N VAL A 34 -18.36 29.14 -10.54
CA VAL A 34 -17.90 30.36 -11.24
C VAL A 34 -17.29 31.28 -10.19
N LEU A 35 -15.97 31.46 -10.24
CA LEU A 35 -15.23 32.36 -9.37
C LEU A 35 -14.50 33.38 -10.24
N ASP A 36 -14.75 34.66 -9.99
CA ASP A 36 -14.17 35.78 -10.76
C ASP A 36 -14.41 35.71 -12.28
N GLY A 37 -15.57 35.16 -12.68
CA GLY A 37 -15.95 34.98 -14.08
C GLY A 37 -15.33 33.76 -14.78
N GLU A 38 -14.53 32.98 -14.09
CA GLU A 38 -13.93 31.71 -14.56
C GLU A 38 -14.63 30.51 -13.96
N VAL A 39 -14.81 29.43 -14.75
CA VAL A 39 -15.31 28.17 -14.26
C VAL A 39 -14.14 27.41 -13.60
N LYS A 40 -14.23 27.13 -12.31
CA LYS A 40 -13.23 26.40 -11.53
C LYS A 40 -13.79 25.08 -11.01
N GLU A 41 -12.99 24.04 -11.11
CA GLU A 41 -13.31 22.76 -10.48
C GLU A 41 -12.99 22.83 -8.98
N MET A 42 -14.01 22.59 -8.17
CA MET A 42 -13.90 22.49 -6.71
C MET A 42 -14.09 21.05 -6.29
N HIS A 43 -13.11 20.51 -5.59
CA HIS A 43 -13.19 19.16 -5.02
C HIS A 43 -13.70 19.22 -3.59
N ASP A 44 -14.71 18.42 -3.28
CA ASP A 44 -15.14 18.28 -1.90
C ASP A 44 -14.01 17.68 -1.04
N GLU A 45 -13.83 18.21 0.17
CA GLU A 45 -12.81 17.71 1.09
C GLU A 45 -13.09 16.27 1.54
N LYS A 46 -14.38 15.90 1.60
CA LYS A 46 -14.83 14.59 2.06
C LYS A 46 -15.07 13.67 0.88
N PRO A 47 -14.37 12.52 0.81
CA PRO A 47 -14.67 11.52 -0.20
C PRO A 47 -16.02 10.84 0.09
N ILE A 48 -16.69 10.40 -0.95
CA ILE A 48 -17.80 9.46 -0.90
C ILE A 48 -17.24 8.06 -1.15
N TYR A 49 -17.59 7.10 -0.32
CA TYR A 49 -17.18 5.71 -0.52
C TYR A 49 -18.17 4.73 0.08
N ASP A 50 -18.28 3.58 -0.54
CA ASP A 50 -18.90 2.39 0.02
C ASP A 50 -17.79 1.41 0.41
N GLY A 51 -17.63 1.18 1.71
CA GLY A 51 -16.54 0.35 2.22
C GLY A 51 -16.64 -1.13 1.81
N HIS A 52 -17.87 -1.65 1.61
CA HIS A 52 -18.07 -3.03 1.15
C HIS A 52 -17.74 -3.15 -0.34
N LEU A 53 -18.31 -2.29 -1.15
CA LEU A 53 -18.03 -2.24 -2.59
C LEU A 53 -16.54 -2.02 -2.86
N SER A 54 -15.90 -1.10 -2.14
CA SER A 54 -14.47 -0.81 -2.29
C SER A 54 -13.59 -2.03 -1.99
N ASN A 55 -13.90 -2.80 -0.94
CA ASN A 55 -13.17 -4.03 -0.62
C ASN A 55 -13.32 -5.11 -1.71
N GLU A 56 -14.53 -5.33 -2.19
CA GLU A 56 -14.80 -6.33 -3.24
C GLU A 56 -14.17 -5.91 -4.57
N THR A 57 -14.27 -4.62 -4.94
CA THR A 57 -13.66 -4.07 -6.15
C THR A 57 -12.14 -4.22 -6.11
N TYR A 58 -11.52 -3.88 -4.97
CA TYR A 58 -10.08 -4.07 -4.78
C TYR A 58 -9.66 -5.53 -5.00
N LYS A 59 -10.35 -6.45 -4.34
CA LYS A 59 -10.08 -7.89 -4.44
C LYS A 59 -10.21 -8.38 -5.88
N GLN A 60 -11.32 -8.07 -6.55
CA GLN A 60 -11.56 -8.47 -7.94
C GLN A 60 -10.47 -7.95 -8.89
N ARG A 61 -10.14 -6.65 -8.78
CA ARG A 61 -9.09 -6.06 -9.63
C ARG A 61 -7.71 -6.69 -9.40
N ILE A 62 -7.37 -7.03 -8.17
CA ILE A 62 -6.12 -7.73 -7.86
C ILE A 62 -6.12 -9.15 -8.44
N GLU A 63 -7.21 -9.90 -8.32
CA GLU A 63 -7.32 -11.23 -8.88
C GLU A 63 -7.19 -11.20 -10.42
N GLU A 64 -7.90 -10.29 -11.09
CA GLU A 64 -7.81 -10.11 -12.53
C GLU A 64 -6.41 -9.64 -12.99
N ALA A 65 -5.79 -8.72 -12.23
CA ALA A 65 -4.44 -8.27 -12.54
C ALA A 65 -3.41 -9.40 -12.37
N TRP A 66 -3.61 -10.28 -11.39
CA TRP A 66 -2.79 -11.49 -11.23
C TRP A 66 -2.97 -12.45 -12.40
N GLU A 67 -4.19 -12.71 -12.82
CA GLU A 67 -4.48 -13.56 -13.99
C GLU A 67 -3.84 -12.99 -15.27
N ASN A 68 -3.79 -11.67 -15.41
CA ASN A 68 -3.13 -10.98 -16.53
C ASN A 68 -1.60 -10.85 -16.37
N TYR A 69 -1.06 -11.22 -15.23
CA TYR A 69 0.39 -11.09 -14.98
C TYR A 69 1.23 -12.14 -15.72
N ALA A 70 0.61 -13.06 -16.44
CA ALA A 70 1.27 -14.04 -17.33
C ALA A 70 2.55 -14.64 -16.71
N THR A 71 2.40 -15.37 -15.60
CA THR A 71 3.50 -16.07 -14.92
C THR A 71 3.11 -17.51 -14.66
N ASP A 72 4.06 -18.42 -14.77
CA ASP A 72 3.90 -19.81 -14.36
C ASP A 72 4.12 -19.99 -12.85
N SER A 73 4.61 -18.95 -12.18
CA SER A 73 4.93 -18.97 -10.75
C SER A 73 3.69 -18.86 -9.87
N SER A 74 3.69 -19.55 -8.75
CA SER A 74 2.72 -19.36 -7.67
C SER A 74 3.05 -18.09 -6.85
N ILE A 75 2.04 -17.45 -6.26
CA ILE A 75 2.27 -16.34 -5.33
C ILE A 75 3.13 -16.76 -4.11
N SER A 76 3.14 -18.05 -3.76
CA SER A 76 3.94 -18.58 -2.67
C SER A 76 5.42 -18.75 -2.99
N GLU A 77 5.83 -18.58 -4.25
CA GLU A 77 7.23 -18.63 -4.67
C GLU A 77 7.95 -17.29 -4.47
N TYR A 78 7.21 -16.22 -4.29
CA TYR A 78 7.79 -14.93 -3.93
C TYR A 78 8.10 -14.86 -2.44
N ASP A 79 9.28 -14.34 -2.10
CA ASP A 79 9.70 -14.20 -0.69
C ASP A 79 8.81 -13.24 0.08
N TYR A 80 8.46 -12.10 -0.54
CA TYR A 80 7.64 -11.06 0.07
C TYR A 80 6.54 -10.56 -0.85
N LEU A 81 5.39 -10.27 -0.26
CA LEU A 81 4.24 -9.66 -0.93
C LEU A 81 3.99 -8.26 -0.36
N VAL A 82 3.98 -7.27 -1.21
CA VAL A 82 3.82 -5.85 -0.88
C VAL A 82 2.53 -5.31 -1.47
N PHE A 83 1.72 -4.67 -0.65
CA PHE A 83 0.39 -4.22 -1.02
C PHE A 83 0.23 -2.70 -0.94
N HIS A 84 -0.63 -2.16 -1.78
CA HIS A 84 -1.30 -0.91 -1.44
C HIS A 84 -2.19 -1.16 -0.23
N LEU A 85 -1.98 -0.44 0.86
CA LEU A 85 -2.67 -0.65 2.13
C LEU A 85 -3.52 0.57 2.50
N PRO A 86 -4.84 0.57 2.20
CA PRO A 86 -5.77 1.57 2.72
C PRO A 86 -5.87 1.53 4.25
N TYR A 87 -5.67 0.36 4.83
CA TYR A 87 -5.44 0.12 6.26
C TYR A 87 -4.48 -1.07 6.43
N ALA A 88 -3.81 -1.14 7.57
CA ALA A 88 -2.66 -2.02 7.79
C ALA A 88 -2.86 -3.48 7.36
N TYR A 89 -4.00 -4.07 7.69
CA TYR A 89 -4.25 -5.51 7.48
C TYR A 89 -5.08 -5.82 6.23
N HIS A 90 -5.17 -4.88 5.30
CA HIS A 90 -5.97 -5.07 4.09
C HIS A 90 -5.40 -6.17 3.20
N GLY A 91 -4.08 -6.19 2.98
CA GLY A 91 -3.39 -7.18 2.15
C GLY A 91 -3.72 -8.62 2.55
N ARG A 92 -3.59 -8.95 3.84
CA ARG A 92 -3.90 -10.29 4.36
C ARG A 92 -5.38 -10.68 4.21
N ARG A 93 -6.29 -9.73 4.13
CA ARG A 93 -7.72 -10.04 3.95
C ARG A 93 -8.07 -10.39 2.51
N ILE A 94 -7.48 -9.68 1.57
CA ILE A 94 -7.80 -9.88 0.15
C ILE A 94 -7.04 -11.04 -0.48
N ILE A 95 -5.79 -11.32 -0.03
CA ILE A 95 -4.94 -12.31 -0.66
C ILE A 95 -5.37 -13.76 -0.39
N SER A 96 -6.19 -14.01 0.63
CA SER A 96 -6.61 -15.36 1.01
C SER A 96 -7.29 -16.12 -0.14
N SER A 97 -8.19 -15.45 -0.88
CA SER A 97 -8.88 -16.06 -2.01
C SER A 97 -7.95 -16.36 -3.18
N LEU A 98 -6.98 -15.48 -3.43
CA LEU A 98 -5.99 -15.70 -4.48
C LEU A 98 -5.05 -16.85 -4.11
N LEU A 99 -4.62 -16.93 -2.85
CA LEU A 99 -3.82 -18.06 -2.36
C LEU A 99 -4.57 -19.39 -2.50
N GLU A 100 -5.85 -19.45 -2.11
CA GLU A 100 -6.68 -20.65 -2.32
C GLU A 100 -6.73 -21.07 -3.79
N LYS A 101 -6.97 -20.13 -4.71
CA LYS A 101 -6.97 -20.40 -6.16
C LYS A 101 -5.63 -20.98 -6.61
N ASN A 102 -4.51 -20.38 -6.20
CA ASN A 102 -3.16 -20.86 -6.53
C ASN A 102 -2.90 -22.26 -5.98
N LEU A 103 -3.26 -22.52 -4.72
CA LEU A 103 -3.10 -23.83 -4.10
C LEU A 103 -3.98 -24.90 -4.77
N LYS A 104 -5.16 -24.52 -5.24
CA LYS A 104 -6.05 -25.41 -6.00
C LYS A 104 -5.41 -25.78 -7.35
N THR A 105 -4.91 -24.80 -8.07
CA THR A 105 -4.25 -25.01 -9.38
C THR A 105 -2.99 -25.86 -9.25
N SER A 106 -2.23 -25.71 -8.15
CA SER A 106 -1.03 -26.53 -7.89
C SER A 106 -1.34 -27.89 -7.26
N GLY A 107 -2.61 -28.22 -6.99
CA GLY A 107 -3.03 -29.51 -6.42
C GLY A 107 -2.77 -29.67 -4.91
N HIS A 108 -2.36 -28.61 -4.19
CA HIS A 108 -2.02 -28.68 -2.77
C HIS A 108 -3.18 -28.33 -1.82
N LEU A 109 -4.27 -27.75 -2.33
CA LEU A 109 -5.34 -27.19 -1.50
C LEU A 109 -6.03 -28.24 -0.62
N GLU A 110 -6.36 -29.41 -1.18
CA GLU A 110 -7.05 -30.47 -0.46
C GLU A 110 -6.24 -31.05 0.71
N GLN A 111 -4.94 -31.18 0.50
CA GLN A 111 -4.03 -31.62 1.58
C GLN A 111 -4.02 -30.59 2.71
N ILE A 112 -3.88 -29.29 2.38
CA ILE A 112 -3.88 -28.20 3.37
C ILE A 112 -5.20 -28.16 4.14
N TYR A 113 -6.33 -28.33 3.48
CA TYR A 113 -7.63 -28.38 4.14
C TYR A 113 -7.71 -29.52 5.15
N ARG A 114 -7.29 -30.72 4.74
CA ARG A 114 -7.25 -31.91 5.61
C ARG A 114 -6.37 -31.70 6.83
N GLU A 115 -5.14 -31.19 6.63
CA GLU A 115 -4.19 -30.93 7.71
C GLU A 115 -4.65 -29.86 8.70
N ASN A 116 -5.50 -28.94 8.27
CA ASN A 116 -6.03 -27.86 9.10
C ASN A 116 -7.48 -28.08 9.56
N GLY A 117 -8.07 -29.27 9.30
CA GLY A 117 -9.43 -29.60 9.71
C GLY A 117 -10.51 -28.74 9.06
N ILE A 118 -10.28 -28.28 7.82
CA ILE A 118 -11.21 -27.44 7.08
C ILE A 118 -12.21 -28.33 6.34
N ASP A 119 -13.50 -28.12 6.62
CA ASP A 119 -14.58 -28.85 5.93
C ASP A 119 -14.93 -28.17 4.61
N ILE A 120 -14.69 -28.89 3.50
CA ILE A 120 -14.94 -28.40 2.14
C ILE A 120 -16.44 -28.33 1.78
N ASN A 121 -17.30 -28.98 2.56
CA ASN A 121 -18.74 -29.04 2.30
C ASN A 121 -19.52 -27.92 2.98
N THR A 122 -18.85 -27.00 3.66
CA THR A 122 -19.51 -25.88 4.35
C THR A 122 -19.43 -24.59 3.55
N PRO A 123 -20.43 -23.71 3.65
CA PRO A 123 -20.35 -22.38 3.04
C PRO A 123 -19.24 -21.49 3.64
N ASP A 124 -18.71 -21.85 4.80
CA ASP A 124 -17.70 -21.09 5.53
C ASP A 124 -16.26 -21.56 5.27
N THR A 125 -16.03 -22.47 4.30
CA THR A 125 -14.70 -23.02 3.96
C THR A 125 -13.64 -21.93 3.80
N ARG A 126 -13.93 -20.86 3.06
CA ARG A 126 -13.00 -19.72 2.89
C ARG A 126 -12.69 -19.00 4.19
N LYS A 127 -13.66 -18.84 5.08
CA LYS A 127 -13.44 -18.22 6.39
C LYS A 127 -12.60 -19.14 7.28
N GLN A 128 -12.80 -20.46 7.19
CA GLN A 128 -11.99 -21.44 7.91
C GLN A 128 -10.54 -21.40 7.40
N PHE A 129 -10.32 -21.37 6.07
CA PHE A 129 -9.00 -21.24 5.48
C PHE A 129 -8.28 -19.96 5.96
N ALA A 130 -8.94 -18.80 5.88
CA ALA A 130 -8.37 -17.53 6.32
C ALA A 130 -8.06 -17.48 7.83
N LYS A 131 -8.63 -18.37 8.64
CA LYS A 131 -8.35 -18.52 10.09
C LYS A 131 -7.40 -19.66 10.41
N SER A 132 -7.05 -20.51 9.44
CA SER A 132 -6.21 -21.67 9.63
C SER A 132 -4.79 -21.30 10.07
N ASP A 133 -4.11 -22.24 10.72
CA ASP A 133 -2.72 -22.06 11.11
C ASP A 133 -1.78 -22.04 9.92
N TYR A 134 -2.12 -22.76 8.85
CA TYR A 134 -1.43 -22.66 7.57
C TYR A 134 -1.42 -21.22 7.06
N TYR A 135 -2.61 -20.61 6.93
CA TYR A 135 -2.73 -19.24 6.40
C TYR A 135 -2.05 -18.21 7.29
N LYS A 136 -2.19 -18.31 8.61
CA LYS A 136 -1.49 -17.42 9.56
C LYS A 136 0.02 -17.49 9.43
N LYS A 137 0.59 -18.70 9.32
CA LYS A 137 2.03 -18.91 9.13
C LYS A 137 2.50 -18.34 7.78
N TRP A 138 1.72 -18.58 6.73
CA TRP A 138 2.00 -18.05 5.39
C TRP A 138 2.00 -16.51 5.39
N VAL A 139 0.96 -15.88 5.95
CA VAL A 139 0.87 -14.42 6.10
C VAL A 139 2.04 -13.87 6.92
N LYS A 140 2.40 -14.53 8.02
CA LYS A 140 3.54 -14.12 8.85
C LYS A 140 4.83 -14.09 8.04
N LYS A 141 5.04 -15.08 7.19
CA LYS A 141 6.24 -15.20 6.36
C LYS A 141 6.30 -14.18 5.24
N HIS A 142 5.20 -14.00 4.49
CA HIS A 142 5.24 -13.30 3.21
C HIS A 142 4.67 -11.87 3.26
N VAL A 143 3.81 -11.53 4.23
CA VAL A 143 3.00 -10.30 4.23
C VAL A 143 3.24 -9.42 5.45
N SER A 144 3.30 -10.00 6.64
CA SER A 144 3.22 -9.25 7.91
C SER A 144 4.28 -8.17 8.09
N GLY A 145 5.48 -8.36 7.56
CA GLY A 145 6.54 -7.34 7.63
C GLY A 145 6.13 -6.03 6.95
N GLY A 146 5.33 -6.09 5.89
CA GLY A 146 4.85 -4.92 5.16
C GLY A 146 3.75 -4.13 5.87
N GLU A 147 3.13 -4.70 6.90
CA GLU A 147 1.98 -4.11 7.60
C GLU A 147 2.38 -3.22 8.78
N VAL A 148 3.60 -3.39 9.32
CA VAL A 148 4.05 -2.76 10.58
C VAL A 148 3.92 -1.24 10.51
N TYR A 149 4.60 -0.59 9.58
CA TYR A 149 4.56 0.88 9.49
C TYR A 149 3.18 1.42 9.05
N SER A 150 2.43 0.64 8.27
CA SER A 150 1.07 1.03 7.89
C SER A 150 0.12 1.03 9.08
N SER A 151 0.36 0.21 10.13
CA SER A 151 -0.43 0.23 11.36
C SER A 151 -0.25 1.52 12.17
N ASP A 152 0.91 2.17 12.03
CA ASP A 152 1.27 3.38 12.75
C ASP A 152 0.94 4.68 11.99
N ILE A 153 0.91 4.63 10.66
CA ILE A 153 0.69 5.81 9.80
C ILE A 153 -0.71 5.84 9.20
N GLY A 154 -1.24 4.68 8.80
CA GLY A 154 -2.49 4.58 8.06
C GLY A 154 -2.32 4.79 6.55
N ASN A 155 -3.40 5.21 5.88
CA ASN A 155 -3.45 5.34 4.43
C ASN A 155 -2.63 6.54 3.91
N LEU A 156 -1.67 6.25 3.03
CA LEU A 156 -0.90 7.24 2.29
C LEU A 156 -1.28 7.29 0.80
N TYR A 157 -2.48 6.85 0.43
CA TYR A 157 -2.89 6.71 -0.97
C TYR A 157 -1.85 5.90 -1.78
N THR A 158 -1.42 6.39 -2.94
CA THR A 158 -0.43 5.70 -3.79
C THR A 158 0.90 5.43 -3.08
N ALA A 159 1.28 6.24 -2.08
CA ALA A 159 2.51 6.02 -1.32
C ALA A 159 2.44 4.81 -0.37
N SER A 160 1.24 4.30 -0.05
CA SER A 160 1.06 3.15 0.85
C SER A 160 1.82 1.90 0.40
N ILE A 161 1.92 1.64 -0.90
CA ILE A 161 2.67 0.47 -1.41
C ILE A 161 4.17 0.61 -1.16
N PHE A 162 4.72 1.82 -1.22
CA PHE A 162 6.13 2.07 -0.94
C PHE A 162 6.42 2.06 0.56
N LEU A 163 5.47 2.53 1.39
CA LEU A 163 5.57 2.37 2.84
C LEU A 163 5.56 0.87 3.21
N SER A 164 4.70 0.07 2.57
CA SER A 164 4.66 -1.37 2.76
C SER A 164 5.98 -2.04 2.33
N LEU A 165 6.58 -1.61 1.21
CA LEU A 165 7.91 -2.06 0.81
C LEU A 165 8.97 -1.70 1.85
N MET A 166 9.04 -0.45 2.30
CA MET A 166 9.98 0.00 3.32
C MET A 166 9.81 -0.80 4.62
N SER A 167 8.56 -1.01 5.03
CA SER A 167 8.22 -1.83 6.20
C SER A 167 8.70 -3.27 6.03
N THR A 168 8.46 -3.88 4.87
CA THR A 168 8.92 -5.24 4.55
C THR A 168 10.43 -5.36 4.68
N LEU A 169 11.17 -4.44 4.08
CA LEU A 169 12.64 -4.46 4.06
C LEU A 169 13.26 -4.18 5.43
N LYS A 170 12.59 -3.44 6.30
CA LYS A 170 13.08 -3.10 7.64
C LYS A 170 12.74 -4.16 8.70
N ASN A 171 11.55 -4.77 8.58
CA ASN A 171 11.02 -5.69 9.59
C ASN A 171 11.23 -7.19 9.26
N ASN A 172 11.96 -7.50 8.20
CA ASN A 172 12.37 -8.87 7.87
C ASN A 172 13.89 -8.96 7.72
N ILE A 173 14.40 -10.18 7.80
CA ILE A 173 15.78 -10.48 7.43
C ILE A 173 15.80 -10.66 5.92
N VAL A 174 16.12 -9.59 5.20
CA VAL A 174 16.13 -9.57 3.74
C VAL A 174 17.54 -9.80 3.18
N SER A 175 17.62 -10.47 2.03
CA SER A 175 18.86 -10.79 1.34
C SER A 175 18.80 -10.41 -0.13
N HIS A 176 19.96 -10.14 -0.71
CA HIS A 176 20.11 -9.98 -2.17
C HIS A 176 19.58 -11.21 -2.91
N GLY A 177 18.89 -10.95 -4.01
CA GLY A 177 18.32 -11.99 -4.88
C GLY A 177 16.91 -12.43 -4.49
N GLN A 178 16.42 -12.06 -3.30
CA GLN A 178 15.03 -12.36 -2.92
C GLN A 178 14.02 -11.59 -3.76
N SER A 179 12.89 -12.25 -4.00
CA SER A 179 11.82 -11.77 -4.87
C SER A 179 10.73 -11.03 -4.09
N VAL A 180 10.24 -9.93 -4.67
CA VAL A 180 9.13 -9.15 -4.10
C VAL A 180 8.02 -9.06 -5.14
N LEU A 181 6.81 -9.43 -4.76
CA LEU A 181 5.61 -9.28 -5.58
C LEU A 181 4.79 -8.09 -5.08
N PHE A 182 4.41 -7.20 -5.98
CA PHE A 182 3.70 -5.98 -5.69
C PHE A 182 2.26 -6.05 -6.15
N PHE A 183 1.34 -5.66 -5.28
CA PHE A 183 -0.08 -5.53 -5.54
C PHE A 183 -0.51 -4.06 -5.37
N ALA A 184 -0.47 -3.31 -6.47
CA ALA A 184 -0.88 -1.91 -6.50
C ALA A 184 -2.35 -1.79 -6.84
N TYR A 185 -3.04 -0.87 -6.16
CA TYR A 185 -4.45 -0.58 -6.41
C TYR A 185 -4.74 0.91 -6.32
N GLY A 186 -5.66 1.36 -7.15
CA GLY A 186 -6.27 2.68 -7.08
C GLY A 186 -7.76 2.57 -7.38
N SER A 187 -8.57 3.20 -6.52
CA SER A 187 -10.03 3.27 -6.70
C SER A 187 -10.40 3.92 -8.03
N GLY A 188 -11.56 3.54 -8.56
CA GLY A 188 -12.02 4.08 -9.82
C GLY A 188 -12.24 3.11 -10.98
N SER A 189 -11.67 1.91 -11.11
CA SER A 189 -10.74 1.10 -10.32
C SER A 189 -9.65 0.52 -11.22
N LYS A 190 -8.42 0.48 -10.73
CA LYS A 190 -7.28 -0.08 -11.46
C LYS A 190 -6.34 -0.82 -10.50
N ALA A 191 -5.96 -2.05 -10.88
CA ALA A 191 -4.91 -2.80 -10.20
C ALA A 191 -3.73 -3.09 -11.12
N LYS A 192 -2.56 -3.23 -10.53
CA LYS A 192 -1.35 -3.71 -11.18
C LYS A 192 -0.66 -4.72 -10.29
N VAL A 193 -0.22 -5.82 -10.90
CA VAL A 193 0.67 -6.81 -10.31
C VAL A 193 1.99 -6.79 -11.05
N PHE A 194 3.08 -6.73 -10.34
CA PHE A 194 4.43 -6.76 -10.90
C PHE A 194 5.41 -7.25 -9.85
N SER A 195 6.60 -7.63 -10.26
CA SER A 195 7.61 -8.13 -9.32
C SER A 195 8.95 -7.43 -9.49
N GLY A 196 9.83 -7.69 -8.55
CA GLY A 196 11.21 -7.22 -8.56
C GLY A 196 12.10 -8.07 -7.70
N THR A 197 13.41 -7.86 -7.84
CA THR A 197 14.46 -8.56 -7.10
C THR A 197 15.20 -7.57 -6.20
N ILE A 198 15.46 -7.97 -4.95
CA ILE A 198 16.21 -7.18 -3.97
C ILE A 198 17.67 -7.13 -4.39
N GLU A 199 18.22 -5.92 -4.48
CA GLU A 199 19.58 -5.68 -4.96
C GLU A 199 20.63 -5.70 -3.82
N SER A 200 21.88 -5.98 -4.18
CA SER A 200 23.00 -6.08 -3.23
C SER A 200 23.28 -4.79 -2.45
N GLY A 201 22.93 -3.63 -3.00
CA GLY A 201 23.08 -2.32 -2.34
C GLY A 201 21.98 -1.96 -1.34
N MET A 202 20.99 -2.84 -1.10
CA MET A 202 19.82 -2.54 -0.28
C MET A 202 20.18 -2.17 1.16
N SER A 203 21.15 -2.85 1.77
CA SER A 203 21.55 -2.59 3.16
C SER A 203 22.02 -1.16 3.36
N GLN A 204 22.82 -0.60 2.41
CA GLN A 204 23.29 0.78 2.44
C GLN A 204 22.16 1.80 2.32
N VAL A 205 21.06 1.43 1.68
CA VAL A 205 19.87 2.27 1.54
C VAL A 205 19.03 2.23 2.81
N ILE A 206 18.76 1.02 3.33
CA ILE A 206 17.90 0.80 4.50
C ILE A 206 18.49 1.41 5.77
N THR A 207 19.81 1.33 5.96
CA THR A 207 20.49 1.90 7.14
C THR A 207 20.37 3.42 7.23
N ARG A 208 20.05 4.09 6.13
CA ARG A 208 19.84 5.55 6.09
C ARG A 208 18.39 5.96 6.41
N TRP A 209 17.49 5.00 6.60
CA TRP A 209 16.09 5.30 6.91
C TRP A 209 15.93 5.48 8.42
N ASN A 210 15.64 6.68 8.84
CA ASN A 210 15.36 7.04 10.24
C ASN A 210 13.86 6.93 10.57
N LEU A 211 13.18 5.87 10.11
CA LEU A 211 11.75 5.72 10.33
C LEU A 211 11.42 5.51 11.81
N ASP A 212 12.26 4.78 12.53
CA ASP A 212 12.04 4.50 13.95
C ASP A 212 12.10 5.82 14.76
N GLU A 213 13.11 6.67 14.53
CA GLU A 213 13.19 8.01 15.14
C GLU A 213 11.97 8.89 14.77
N PHE A 214 11.48 8.79 13.53
CA PHE A 214 10.29 9.51 13.11
C PHE A 214 9.06 9.08 13.90
N PHE A 215 8.94 7.79 14.23
CA PHE A 215 7.85 7.29 15.06
C PHE A 215 8.01 7.66 16.52
N ASP A 216 9.21 7.59 17.06
CA ASP A 216 9.52 7.93 18.45
C ASP A 216 9.34 9.43 18.74
N ASP A 217 9.54 10.28 17.74
CA ASP A 217 9.38 11.74 17.86
C ASP A 217 7.91 12.21 17.86
N ARG A 218 6.95 11.29 17.65
CA ARG A 218 5.52 11.61 17.72
C ARG A 218 5.07 11.90 19.14
N ARG A 219 4.24 12.91 19.29
CA ARG A 219 3.64 13.28 20.57
C ARG A 219 2.22 12.76 20.68
N SER A 220 1.93 12.13 21.80
CA SER A 220 0.56 11.80 22.17
C SER A 220 -0.23 13.08 22.44
N ILE A 221 -1.44 13.16 21.91
CA ILE A 221 -2.39 14.25 22.15
C ILE A 221 -3.70 13.68 22.70
N SER A 222 -4.47 14.50 23.41
CA SER A 222 -5.79 14.11 23.87
C SER A 222 -6.78 14.03 22.69
N PHE A 223 -7.84 13.25 22.85
CA PHE A 223 -8.92 13.19 21.86
C PHE A 223 -9.58 14.55 21.62
N SER A 224 -9.77 15.36 22.66
CA SER A 224 -10.29 16.73 22.51
C SER A 224 -9.38 17.59 21.65
N THR A 225 -8.06 17.55 21.86
CA THR A 225 -7.08 18.24 21.02
C THR A 225 -7.15 17.78 19.56
N TYR A 226 -7.31 16.46 19.32
CA TYR A 226 -7.49 15.93 17.97
C TYR A 226 -8.76 16.50 17.29
N ILE A 227 -9.89 16.55 18.00
CA ILE A 227 -11.14 17.12 17.48
C ILE A 227 -10.99 18.61 17.15
N ASP A 228 -10.30 19.37 17.98
CA ASP A 228 -10.06 20.80 17.76
C ASP A 228 -9.14 21.06 16.57
N LEU A 229 -8.10 20.24 16.38
CA LEU A 229 -7.25 20.25 15.20
C LEU A 229 -8.04 19.95 13.93
N ARG A 230 -8.83 18.87 13.96
CA ARG A 230 -9.68 18.48 12.83
C ARG A 230 -10.70 19.55 12.49
N GLY A 231 -11.24 20.22 13.51
CA GLY A 231 -12.17 21.35 13.35
C GLY A 231 -11.51 22.67 12.95
N LYS A 232 -10.19 22.69 12.73
CA LYS A 232 -9.40 23.90 12.42
C LYS A 232 -9.53 25.00 13.50
N LYS A 233 -9.83 24.60 14.75
CA LYS A 233 -9.98 25.51 15.88
C LYS A 233 -8.66 25.90 16.55
N VAL A 234 -7.60 25.15 16.28
CA VAL A 234 -6.26 25.40 16.83
C VAL A 234 -5.42 26.11 15.76
N SER A 235 -4.97 27.31 16.07
CA SER A 235 -4.15 28.14 15.18
C SER A 235 -2.64 28.05 15.45
N LYS A 236 -2.24 27.45 16.56
CA LYS A 236 -0.81 27.33 16.96
C LYS A 236 -0.32 25.89 16.78
N PRO A 237 0.94 25.69 16.37
CA PRO A 237 1.52 24.36 16.29
C PRO A 237 1.59 23.72 17.70
N ILE A 238 1.20 22.45 17.79
CA ILE A 238 1.20 21.69 19.05
C ILE A 238 2.60 21.20 19.42
N ALA A 239 3.47 21.08 18.41
CA ALA A 239 4.87 20.70 18.61
C ALA A 239 5.81 21.76 18.03
N PRO A 240 7.02 21.96 18.61
CA PRO A 240 8.00 22.84 18.03
C PRO A 240 8.40 22.31 16.63
N LYS A 241 8.59 23.21 15.68
CA LYS A 241 9.09 22.87 14.36
C LYS A 241 10.54 22.43 14.48
N LYS A 242 10.86 21.19 14.18
CA LYS A 242 12.25 20.72 14.07
C LYS A 242 12.82 20.96 12.68
N LEU A 243 11.98 20.93 11.64
CA LEU A 243 12.36 21.14 10.25
C LEU A 243 11.26 21.87 9.50
N VAL A 244 11.59 22.90 8.75
CA VAL A 244 10.66 23.59 7.87
C VAL A 244 11.13 23.42 6.43
N VAL A 245 10.35 22.69 5.65
CA VAL A 245 10.52 22.70 4.19
C VAL A 245 9.74 23.91 3.67
N GLN A 246 10.43 24.92 3.21
CA GLN A 246 9.82 26.09 2.57
C GLN A 246 9.99 26.00 1.06
N LEU A 247 8.94 26.35 0.34
CA LEU A 247 9.07 26.64 -1.09
C LEU A 247 10.01 27.86 -1.21
N SER A 248 11.10 27.72 -1.99
CA SER A 248 11.95 28.85 -2.27
C SER A 248 11.14 29.92 -3.00
N SER A 249 11.24 31.16 -2.54
CA SER A 249 10.50 32.31 -3.10
C SER A 249 10.94 32.74 -4.50
N GLY A 250 11.73 31.93 -5.20
CA GLY A 250 12.29 32.22 -6.52
C GLY A 250 11.55 31.63 -7.72
N VAL A 251 10.35 31.12 -7.52
CA VAL A 251 9.54 30.63 -8.64
C VAL A 251 8.84 31.81 -9.31
N THR A 252 9.49 32.39 -10.31
CA THR A 252 8.81 33.29 -11.23
C THR A 252 7.78 32.49 -12.03
N ALA A 253 6.65 33.13 -12.35
CA ALA A 253 5.48 32.54 -12.99
C ALA A 253 5.69 31.87 -14.37
N THR A 254 6.90 31.86 -14.88
CA THR A 254 7.29 31.28 -16.17
C THR A 254 7.63 29.78 -16.13
N ASN A 255 7.91 29.19 -14.96
CA ASN A 255 8.23 27.77 -14.84
C ASN A 255 7.23 27.06 -13.91
N ARG A 256 6.07 26.73 -14.41
CA ARG A 256 5.01 26.02 -13.67
C ARG A 256 5.38 24.60 -13.20
N TYR A 257 6.54 24.06 -13.56
CA TYR A 257 6.96 22.70 -13.29
C TYR A 257 8.20 22.56 -12.39
N GLU A 258 8.93 23.64 -12.11
CA GLU A 258 10.08 23.62 -11.20
C GLU A 258 9.68 24.13 -9.81
N ARG A 259 9.41 23.22 -8.89
CA ARG A 259 9.28 23.55 -7.47
C ARG A 259 10.62 23.37 -6.78
N GLY A 260 11.28 24.46 -6.48
CA GLY A 260 12.47 24.45 -5.63
C GLY A 260 12.09 24.33 -4.16
N TYR A 261 12.69 23.40 -3.43
CA TYR A 261 12.57 23.28 -1.99
C TYR A 261 13.89 23.62 -1.34
N SER A 262 13.91 24.49 -0.33
CA SER A 262 15.05 24.70 0.54
C SER A 262 14.79 24.12 1.92
N ILE A 263 15.76 23.42 2.48
CA ILE A 263 15.73 22.92 3.85
C ILE A 263 16.50 23.96 4.69
N ARG A 264 15.82 24.55 5.67
CA ARG A 264 16.48 25.35 6.71
C ARG A 264 16.47 24.54 8.00
N ALA A 265 17.65 24.33 8.57
CA ALA A 265 17.86 23.74 9.88
C ALA A 265 17.41 24.69 11.00
#